data_1d3597391db7c510dc686820b480af0e
#
_entry.id   1d3597391db7c510dc686820b480af0e
#
_cell.length_a   1.000
_cell.length_b   1.000
_cell.length_c   1.000
_cell.angle_alpha   90.00
_cell.angle_beta   90.00
_cell.angle_gamma   90.00
#
_symmetry.space_group_name_H-M   'P 1'
#
loop_
_entity.id
_entity.type
_entity.pdbx_description
1 polymer ?
#
loop_
_entity_poly.entity_id
_entity_poly.type
_entity_poly.pdbx_seq_one_letter_code
_entity_poly.pdbx_strand_id
1 'polypeptide(L)'
;LFPELFQQIKVRSVEDYPKLLRNSLEVVKPKGCSGKPTIAVLTPGHYNSAYFEHAFLADQMGVELVEGSDLKVMDGKIVMRTTQGLKPIDVIYRRIDDAYLDPLTFNPQSRLGVPGIMDIYRAGNVTIANAPGTGIADDKAIYSYMPEIVEFYTGRKAILQNVPTWRCGDPDSLKYVLEHLSELVVKEVHGSGGYGMLVGPAATKAERDKFAEK
;
A
#
# COMPACT_ATOMS: atom_id res chain seq x y z
N LEU A 1 -4.15 -25.85 2.50
CA LEU A 1 -3.63 -26.49 3.70
C LEU A 1 -4.67 -27.42 4.36
N PHE A 2 -5.98 -27.12 4.22
CA PHE A 2 -7.07 -27.89 4.82
C PHE A 2 -8.19 -28.14 3.80
N PRO A 3 -7.97 -28.96 2.75
CA PRO A 3 -8.92 -29.14 1.64
C PRO A 3 -10.28 -29.69 2.11
N GLU A 4 -10.29 -30.59 3.10
CA GLU A 4 -11.51 -31.15 3.65
C GLU A 4 -12.36 -30.10 4.38
N LEU A 5 -11.72 -29.24 5.17
CA LEU A 5 -12.39 -28.14 5.85
C LEU A 5 -12.93 -27.11 4.85
N PHE A 6 -12.18 -26.87 3.76
CA PHE A 6 -12.59 -25.96 2.69
C PHE A 6 -13.85 -26.47 1.95
N GLN A 7 -14.00 -27.79 1.82
CA GLN A 7 -15.21 -28.40 1.24
C GLN A 7 -16.44 -28.30 2.18
N GLN A 8 -16.20 -28.35 3.50
CA GLN A 8 -17.29 -28.27 4.50
C GLN A 8 -17.78 -26.85 4.70
N ILE A 9 -16.90 -25.85 4.59
CA ILE A 9 -17.21 -24.44 4.76
C ILE A 9 -17.35 -23.80 3.38
N LYS A 10 -18.52 -23.23 3.08
CA LYS A 10 -18.77 -22.53 1.81
C LYS A 10 -17.99 -21.21 1.77
N VAL A 11 -16.71 -21.29 1.47
CA VAL A 11 -15.84 -20.13 1.25
C VAL A 11 -15.93 -19.70 -0.22
N ARG A 12 -16.08 -18.41 -0.48
CA ARG A 12 -16.03 -17.90 -1.86
C ARG A 12 -14.62 -18.04 -2.43
N SER A 13 -14.49 -18.48 -3.68
CA SER A 13 -13.23 -18.48 -4.39
C SER A 13 -12.71 -17.05 -4.57
N VAL A 14 -11.38 -16.89 -4.50
CA VAL A 14 -10.67 -15.64 -4.81
C VAL A 14 -9.96 -15.70 -6.17
N GLU A 15 -10.16 -16.75 -6.94
CA GLU A 15 -9.51 -16.99 -8.23
C GLU A 15 -9.79 -15.88 -9.26
N ASP A 16 -10.96 -15.25 -9.17
CA ASP A 16 -11.34 -14.13 -10.04
C ASP A 16 -10.66 -12.79 -9.67
N TYR A 17 -9.99 -12.70 -8.51
CA TYR A 17 -9.42 -11.44 -8.03
C TYR A 17 -8.47 -10.78 -9.04
N PRO A 18 -7.49 -11.47 -9.65
CA PRO A 18 -6.59 -10.85 -10.61
C PRO A 18 -7.32 -10.30 -11.84
N LYS A 19 -8.32 -11.03 -12.32
CA LYS A 19 -9.14 -10.59 -13.46
C LYS A 19 -9.97 -9.35 -13.12
N LEU A 20 -10.58 -9.31 -11.94
CA LEU A 20 -11.37 -8.15 -11.49
C LEU A 20 -10.47 -6.93 -11.28
N LEU A 21 -9.28 -7.10 -10.70
CA LEU A 21 -8.31 -6.04 -10.54
C LEU A 21 -7.87 -5.49 -11.89
N ARG A 22 -7.52 -6.35 -12.85
CA ARG A 22 -7.17 -5.94 -14.21
C ARG A 22 -8.29 -5.12 -14.85
N ASN A 23 -9.53 -5.59 -14.77
CA ASN A 23 -10.69 -4.88 -15.31
C ASN A 23 -10.83 -3.48 -14.66
N SER A 24 -10.64 -3.37 -13.36
CA SER A 24 -10.68 -2.10 -12.64
C SER A 24 -9.56 -1.15 -13.12
N LEU A 25 -8.36 -1.69 -13.36
CA LEU A 25 -7.23 -0.91 -13.90
C LEU A 25 -7.48 -0.47 -15.36
N GLU A 26 -8.16 -1.28 -16.16
CA GLU A 26 -8.53 -0.90 -17.55
C GLU A 26 -9.53 0.27 -17.58
N VAL A 27 -10.43 0.36 -16.60
CA VAL A 27 -11.44 1.44 -16.51
C VAL A 27 -10.80 2.80 -16.18
N VAL A 28 -9.74 2.81 -15.37
CA VAL A 28 -9.10 4.06 -14.94
C VAL A 28 -8.01 4.56 -15.89
N LYS A 29 -7.99 4.11 -17.13
CA LYS A 29 -7.01 4.55 -18.12
C LYS A 29 -7.06 6.06 -18.36
N PRO A 30 -5.93 6.71 -18.72
CA PRO A 30 -5.89 8.12 -19.07
C PRO A 30 -6.85 8.47 -20.21
N LYS A 31 -7.40 9.67 -20.20
CA LYS A 31 -8.34 10.15 -21.24
C LYS A 31 -7.77 10.08 -22.66
N GLY A 32 -6.45 10.26 -22.81
CA GLY A 32 -5.74 10.18 -24.08
C GLY A 32 -5.49 8.75 -24.59
N CYS A 33 -5.77 7.72 -23.79
CA CYS A 33 -5.58 6.33 -24.18
C CYS A 33 -6.75 5.83 -25.03
N SER A 34 -6.51 5.66 -26.33
CA SER A 34 -7.46 5.04 -27.27
C SER A 34 -7.30 3.52 -27.25
N GLY A 35 -8.38 2.79 -27.03
CA GLY A 35 -8.37 1.33 -27.01
C GLY A 35 -8.01 0.73 -25.66
N LYS A 36 -7.39 -0.46 -25.67
CA LYS A 36 -6.98 -1.19 -24.48
C LYS A 36 -5.69 -0.60 -23.90
N PRO A 37 -5.65 -0.22 -22.61
CA PRO A 37 -4.45 0.35 -22.01
C PRO A 37 -3.34 -0.69 -21.84
N THR A 38 -2.10 -0.24 -21.92
CA THR A 38 -0.94 -0.99 -21.42
C THR A 38 -0.84 -0.80 -19.91
N ILE A 39 -0.96 -1.89 -19.18
CA ILE A 39 -0.89 -1.92 -17.70
C ILE A 39 0.42 -2.57 -17.29
N ALA A 40 1.07 -2.02 -16.26
CA ALA A 40 2.23 -2.62 -15.63
C ALA A 40 2.11 -2.60 -14.09
N VAL A 41 2.68 -3.60 -13.42
CA VAL A 41 2.88 -3.62 -11.97
C VAL A 41 4.26 -3.07 -11.68
N LEU A 42 4.35 -1.93 -10.99
CA LEU A 42 5.63 -1.34 -10.56
C LEU A 42 6.01 -1.88 -9.19
N THR A 43 7.08 -2.66 -9.14
CA THR A 43 7.66 -3.26 -7.93
C THR A 43 8.94 -2.54 -7.51
N PRO A 44 9.28 -2.48 -6.21
CA PRO A 44 10.59 -2.05 -5.74
C PRO A 44 11.69 -3.11 -5.95
N GLY A 45 11.34 -4.29 -6.49
CA GLY A 45 12.29 -5.34 -6.83
C GLY A 45 12.36 -6.49 -5.83
N HIS A 46 13.25 -7.42 -6.10
CA HIS A 46 13.35 -8.73 -5.44
C HIS A 46 13.79 -8.68 -3.96
N TYR A 47 14.31 -7.57 -3.49
CA TYR A 47 14.60 -7.38 -2.06
C TYR A 47 13.36 -7.06 -1.22
N ASN A 48 12.22 -6.77 -1.84
CA ASN A 48 10.98 -6.55 -1.13
C ASN A 48 10.37 -7.88 -0.68
N SER A 49 9.92 -7.97 0.57
CA SER A 49 9.33 -9.19 1.14
C SER A 49 8.07 -9.66 0.40
N ALA A 50 7.36 -8.76 -0.28
CA ALA A 50 6.15 -9.04 -1.05
C ALA A 50 6.43 -9.22 -2.56
N TYR A 51 7.69 -9.39 -2.97
CA TYR A 51 8.03 -9.52 -4.39
C TYR A 51 7.33 -10.69 -5.08
N PHE A 52 7.20 -11.82 -4.36
CA PHE A 52 6.47 -12.98 -4.89
C PHE A 52 5.02 -12.63 -5.23
N GLU A 53 4.32 -11.92 -4.33
CA GLU A 53 2.94 -11.49 -4.58
C GLU A 53 2.85 -10.52 -5.75
N HIS A 54 3.84 -9.63 -5.92
CA HIS A 54 3.88 -8.71 -7.05
C HIS A 54 4.01 -9.47 -8.38
N ALA A 55 4.95 -10.42 -8.43
CA ALA A 55 5.21 -11.23 -9.61
C ALA A 55 4.02 -12.15 -9.94
N PHE A 56 3.49 -12.84 -8.94
CA PHE A 56 2.33 -13.71 -9.08
C PHE A 56 1.10 -12.94 -9.59
N LEU A 57 0.85 -11.76 -9.01
CA LEU A 57 -0.30 -10.95 -9.41
C LEU A 57 -0.16 -10.41 -10.84
N ALA A 58 1.04 -9.96 -11.23
CA ALA A 58 1.31 -9.51 -12.60
C ALA A 58 1.09 -10.65 -13.62
N ASP A 59 1.60 -11.85 -13.31
CA ASP A 59 1.42 -13.06 -14.13
C ASP A 59 -0.07 -13.40 -14.27
N GLN A 60 -0.79 -13.50 -13.17
CA GLN A 60 -2.23 -13.84 -13.17
C GLN A 60 -3.10 -12.79 -13.86
N MET A 61 -2.72 -11.52 -13.82
CA MET A 61 -3.37 -10.45 -14.59
C MET A 61 -2.96 -10.47 -16.07
N GLY A 62 -1.86 -11.14 -16.43
CA GLY A 62 -1.28 -11.10 -17.76
C GLY A 62 -0.81 -9.69 -18.14
N VAL A 63 -0.10 -9.02 -17.21
CA VAL A 63 0.50 -7.68 -17.39
C VAL A 63 1.98 -7.72 -17.05
N GLU A 64 2.72 -6.70 -17.47
CA GLU A 64 4.16 -6.62 -17.23
C GLU A 64 4.47 -6.32 -15.75
N LEU A 65 5.49 -6.99 -15.21
CA LEU A 65 6.13 -6.63 -13.94
C LEU A 65 7.36 -5.79 -14.27
N VAL A 66 7.45 -4.60 -13.70
CA VAL A 66 8.55 -3.67 -13.98
C VAL A 66 9.13 -3.10 -12.69
N GLU A 67 10.43 -2.83 -12.71
CA GLU A 67 11.13 -2.02 -11.72
C GLU A 67 11.30 -0.58 -12.24
N GLY A 68 11.62 0.38 -11.36
CA GLY A 68 11.86 1.76 -11.78
C GLY A 68 12.97 1.90 -12.82
N SER A 69 13.97 1.01 -12.77
CA SER A 69 15.05 0.95 -13.75
C SER A 69 14.62 0.55 -15.16
N ASP A 70 13.49 -0.12 -15.31
CA ASP A 70 12.93 -0.51 -16.61
C ASP A 70 12.15 0.61 -17.28
N LEU A 71 11.85 1.66 -16.51
CA LEU A 71 10.99 2.75 -16.90
C LEU A 71 11.78 4.04 -17.16
N LYS A 72 11.28 4.86 -18.03
CA LYS A 72 11.74 6.25 -18.22
C LYS A 72 10.62 7.16 -18.71
N VAL A 73 10.78 8.45 -18.45
CA VAL A 73 9.97 9.50 -19.05
C VAL A 73 10.52 9.81 -20.43
N MET A 74 9.65 9.82 -21.45
CA MET A 74 10.00 10.20 -22.82
C MET A 74 8.75 10.74 -23.52
N ASP A 75 8.89 11.89 -24.18
CA ASP A 75 7.85 12.54 -24.99
C ASP A 75 6.49 12.67 -24.24
N GLY A 76 6.57 13.07 -22.96
CA GLY A 76 5.38 13.26 -22.11
C GLY A 76 4.68 11.97 -21.72
N LYS A 77 5.33 10.82 -21.82
CA LYS A 77 4.82 9.49 -21.45
C LYS A 77 5.79 8.74 -20.57
N ILE A 78 5.27 7.75 -19.86
CA ILE A 78 6.10 6.70 -19.25
C ILE A 78 6.26 5.58 -20.27
N VAL A 79 7.51 5.18 -20.51
CA VAL A 79 7.81 4.07 -21.42
C VAL A 79 8.63 3.02 -20.69
N MET A 80 8.34 1.75 -20.96
CA MET A 80 9.15 0.62 -20.48
C MET A 80 10.09 0.13 -21.58
N ARG A 81 11.25 -0.37 -21.17
CA ARG A 81 12.20 -1.06 -22.05
C ARG A 81 11.76 -2.50 -22.23
N THR A 82 11.68 -2.92 -23.48
CA THR A 82 11.40 -4.31 -23.84
C THR A 82 12.46 -4.82 -24.84
N THR A 83 12.50 -6.10 -25.08
CA THR A 83 13.36 -6.71 -26.11
C THR A 83 13.02 -6.24 -27.53
N GLN A 84 11.83 -5.70 -27.73
CA GLN A 84 11.36 -5.17 -29.02
C GLN A 84 11.42 -3.64 -29.11
N GLY A 85 12.01 -2.96 -28.11
CA GLY A 85 12.11 -1.52 -28.04
C GLY A 85 11.32 -0.90 -26.88
N LEU A 86 10.96 0.36 -27.03
CA LEU A 86 10.23 1.11 -26.00
C LEU A 86 8.71 0.96 -26.18
N LYS A 87 8.01 0.65 -25.11
CA LYS A 87 6.55 0.50 -25.10
C LYS A 87 5.94 1.47 -24.09
N PRO A 88 5.00 2.35 -24.50
CA PRO A 88 4.30 3.24 -23.56
C PRO A 88 3.45 2.45 -22.56
N ILE A 89 3.37 2.99 -21.34
CA ILE A 89 2.48 2.50 -20.27
C ILE A 89 1.42 3.55 -20.00
N ASP A 90 0.16 3.11 -19.94
CA ASP A 90 -1.00 3.94 -19.68
C ASP A 90 -1.43 3.87 -18.21
N VAL A 91 -1.32 2.69 -17.56
CA VAL A 91 -1.72 2.47 -16.19
C VAL A 91 -0.62 1.73 -15.43
N ILE A 92 -0.22 2.27 -14.30
CA ILE A 92 0.73 1.66 -13.38
C ILE A 92 -0.01 1.24 -12.10
N TYR A 93 -0.03 -0.06 -11.81
CA TYR A 93 -0.38 -0.58 -10.49
C TYR A 93 0.87 -0.58 -9.63
N ARG A 94 1.00 0.39 -8.73
CA ARG A 94 2.23 0.55 -7.94
C ARG A 94 2.23 -0.29 -6.68
N ARG A 95 3.38 -0.90 -6.41
CA ARG A 95 3.72 -1.61 -5.18
C ARG A 95 4.94 -1.01 -4.49
N ILE A 96 5.20 0.27 -4.76
CA ILE A 96 6.28 1.08 -4.18
C ILE A 96 5.67 2.22 -3.37
N ASP A 97 6.28 2.57 -2.25
CA ASP A 97 5.84 3.67 -1.40
C ASP A 97 6.03 5.03 -2.07
N ASP A 98 5.20 6.01 -1.68
CA ASP A 98 5.24 7.37 -2.23
C ASP A 98 6.64 7.99 -2.14
N ALA A 99 7.32 7.82 -1.00
CA ALA A 99 8.66 8.38 -0.77
C ALA A 99 9.70 7.93 -1.82
N TYR A 100 9.52 6.76 -2.42
CA TYR A 100 10.46 6.20 -3.38
C TYR A 100 10.00 6.30 -4.83
N LEU A 101 8.76 6.77 -5.09
CA LEU A 101 8.13 6.74 -6.41
C LEU A 101 8.81 7.67 -7.41
N ASP A 102 9.16 8.89 -7.00
CA ASP A 102 9.81 9.88 -7.86
C ASP A 102 10.91 10.62 -7.09
N PRO A 103 12.20 10.40 -7.40
CA PRO A 103 13.29 11.08 -6.74
C PRO A 103 13.32 12.61 -6.97
N LEU A 104 12.66 13.11 -8.00
CA LEU A 104 12.58 14.56 -8.26
C LEU A 104 11.49 15.24 -7.42
N THR A 105 10.53 14.47 -6.90
CA THR A 105 9.40 15.02 -6.14
C THR A 105 9.48 14.69 -4.65
N PHE A 106 9.95 13.48 -4.30
CA PHE A 106 9.93 12.96 -2.93
C PHE A 106 11.35 12.80 -2.37
N ASN A 107 11.87 11.58 -2.32
CA ASN A 107 13.19 11.31 -1.77
C ASN A 107 14.26 11.31 -2.87
N PRO A 108 15.16 12.33 -2.93
CA PRO A 108 16.19 12.42 -3.97
C PRO A 108 17.22 11.28 -3.92
N GLN A 109 17.29 10.54 -2.82
CA GLN A 109 18.15 9.36 -2.70
C GLN A 109 17.52 8.09 -3.24
N SER A 110 16.23 8.13 -3.65
CA SER A 110 15.54 6.96 -4.18
C SER A 110 16.16 6.51 -5.50
N ARG A 111 16.47 5.23 -5.59
CA ARG A 111 16.87 4.53 -6.82
C ARG A 111 15.82 3.53 -7.31
N LEU A 112 14.69 3.46 -6.61
CA LEU A 112 13.63 2.49 -6.88
C LEU A 112 12.53 3.04 -7.78
N GLY A 113 12.40 4.36 -7.82
CA GLY A 113 11.34 5.05 -8.56
C GLY A 113 11.75 5.49 -9.96
N VAL A 114 10.91 6.30 -10.57
CA VAL A 114 11.06 6.81 -11.93
C VAL A 114 11.16 8.33 -11.90
N PRO A 115 12.32 8.92 -12.23
CA PRO A 115 12.48 10.37 -12.24
C PRO A 115 11.47 11.05 -13.18
N GLY A 116 10.68 11.99 -12.66
CA GLY A 116 9.70 12.77 -13.41
C GLY A 116 8.35 12.07 -13.64
N ILE A 117 8.11 10.91 -13.05
CA ILE A 117 6.82 10.21 -13.17
C ILE A 117 5.65 11.06 -12.68
N MET A 118 5.87 11.88 -11.64
CA MET A 118 4.84 12.73 -11.07
C MET A 118 4.39 13.85 -12.02
N ASP A 119 5.26 14.33 -12.90
CA ASP A 119 4.90 15.33 -13.90
C ASP A 119 3.99 14.70 -14.97
N ILE A 120 4.29 13.48 -15.40
CA ILE A 120 3.47 12.73 -16.35
C ILE A 120 2.10 12.38 -15.74
N TYR A 121 2.08 12.02 -14.44
CA TYR A 121 0.85 11.77 -13.70
C TYR A 121 -0.01 13.04 -13.59
N ARG A 122 0.57 14.19 -13.19
CA ARG A 122 -0.13 15.49 -13.10
C ARG A 122 -0.65 15.96 -14.47
N ALA A 123 0.08 15.67 -15.53
CA ALA A 123 -0.37 15.95 -16.91
C ALA A 123 -1.53 15.05 -17.37
N GLY A 124 -1.90 14.01 -16.61
CA GLY A 124 -2.96 13.07 -16.95
C GLY A 124 -2.59 12.10 -18.08
N ASN A 125 -1.29 11.88 -18.31
CA ASN A 125 -0.77 11.01 -19.38
C ASN A 125 -0.46 9.58 -18.90
N VAL A 126 -0.53 9.34 -17.59
CA VAL A 126 -0.46 8.03 -16.95
C VAL A 126 -1.41 7.99 -15.76
N THR A 127 -2.05 6.87 -15.52
CA THR A 127 -2.76 6.62 -14.26
C THR A 127 -1.87 5.82 -13.32
N ILE A 128 -1.75 6.27 -12.08
CA ILE A 128 -1.07 5.54 -11.01
C ILE A 128 -2.12 5.04 -10.01
N ALA A 129 -2.27 3.75 -9.89
CA ALA A 129 -3.13 3.09 -8.93
C ALA A 129 -2.26 2.28 -7.92
N ASN A 130 -2.37 2.43 -6.61
CA ASN A 130 -3.13 3.46 -5.91
C ASN A 130 -2.51 4.84 -6.12
N ALA A 131 -3.33 5.87 -6.08
CA ALA A 131 -2.87 7.25 -6.27
C ALA A 131 -1.79 7.65 -5.24
N PRO A 132 -0.80 8.45 -5.61
CA PRO A 132 0.12 9.07 -4.65
C PRO A 132 -0.65 9.84 -3.57
N GLY A 133 -0.21 9.73 -2.31
CA GLY A 133 -0.87 10.31 -1.14
C GLY A 133 -1.89 9.40 -0.44
N THR A 134 -2.23 8.25 -1.00
CA THR A 134 -3.17 7.30 -0.35
C THR A 134 -2.58 6.57 0.86
N GLY A 135 -1.28 6.70 1.12
CA GLY A 135 -0.62 6.13 2.30
C GLY A 135 -1.19 6.61 3.64
N ILE A 136 -1.94 7.72 3.65
CA ILE A 136 -2.70 8.15 4.84
C ILE A 136 -3.69 7.07 5.32
N ALA A 137 -4.18 6.22 4.43
CA ALA A 137 -5.09 5.12 4.77
C ALA A 137 -4.38 4.00 5.57
N ASP A 138 -3.05 3.92 5.49
CA ASP A 138 -2.23 2.94 6.23
C ASP A 138 -1.77 3.47 7.60
N ASP A 139 -2.00 4.75 7.87
CA ASP A 139 -1.62 5.43 9.10
C ASP A 139 -2.45 4.92 10.28
N LYS A 140 -1.77 4.37 11.30
CA LYS A 140 -2.45 3.77 12.46
C LYS A 140 -3.13 4.81 13.36
N ALA A 141 -2.70 6.07 13.32
CA ALA A 141 -3.39 7.14 14.03
C ALA A 141 -4.72 7.47 13.34
N ILE A 142 -4.75 7.49 12.01
CA ILE A 142 -6.00 7.68 11.24
C ILE A 142 -7.01 6.57 11.54
N TYR A 143 -6.55 5.32 11.72
CA TYR A 143 -7.43 4.22 12.12
C TYR A 143 -8.24 4.54 13.39
N SER A 144 -7.63 5.21 14.37
CA SER A 144 -8.31 5.55 15.63
C SER A 144 -9.48 6.53 15.45
N TYR A 145 -9.48 7.31 14.34
CA TYR A 145 -10.56 8.26 14.01
C TYR A 145 -11.62 7.67 13.07
N MET A 146 -11.47 6.43 12.62
CA MET A 146 -12.40 5.86 11.64
C MET A 146 -13.86 5.88 12.05
N PRO A 147 -14.25 5.63 13.32
CA PRO A 147 -15.65 5.76 13.73
C PRO A 147 -16.22 7.16 13.53
N GLU A 148 -15.46 8.19 13.92
CA GLU A 148 -15.88 9.59 13.77
C GLU A 148 -15.91 10.02 12.30
N ILE A 149 -14.92 9.55 11.49
CA ILE A 149 -14.88 9.79 10.05
C ILE A 149 -16.10 9.18 9.36
N VAL A 150 -16.47 7.95 9.71
CA VAL A 150 -17.66 7.29 9.18
C VAL A 150 -18.92 8.05 9.55
N GLU A 151 -19.07 8.46 10.82
CA GLU A 151 -20.21 9.22 11.28
C GLU A 151 -20.31 10.60 10.59
N PHE A 152 -19.18 11.29 10.44
CA PHE A 152 -19.11 12.58 9.75
C PHE A 152 -19.59 12.50 8.30
N TYR A 153 -19.13 11.52 7.53
CA TYR A 153 -19.48 11.42 6.11
C TYR A 153 -20.83 10.75 5.83
N THR A 154 -21.29 9.86 6.71
CA THR A 154 -22.51 9.08 6.47
C THR A 154 -23.71 9.57 7.29
N GLY A 155 -23.49 10.40 8.32
CA GLY A 155 -24.49 10.78 9.31
C GLY A 155 -24.96 9.63 10.20
N ARG A 156 -24.23 8.49 10.21
CA ARG A 156 -24.60 7.27 10.95
C ARG A 156 -23.37 6.71 11.67
N LYS A 157 -23.58 6.10 12.84
CA LYS A 157 -22.54 5.37 13.55
C LYS A 157 -22.00 4.23 12.71
N ALA A 158 -20.70 3.95 12.86
CA ALA A 158 -20.05 2.83 12.19
C ALA A 158 -20.73 1.49 12.57
N ILE A 159 -21.00 0.66 11.57
CA ILE A 159 -21.56 -0.70 11.78
C ILE A 159 -20.49 -1.62 12.37
N LEU A 160 -19.27 -1.58 11.81
CA LEU A 160 -18.12 -2.32 12.34
C LEU A 160 -17.46 -1.49 13.43
N GLN A 161 -17.16 -2.14 14.55
CA GLN A 161 -16.44 -1.51 15.65
C GLN A 161 -14.93 -1.64 15.43
N ASN A 162 -14.21 -0.56 15.68
CA ASN A 162 -12.76 -0.59 15.75
C ASN A 162 -12.29 -1.29 17.03
N VAL A 163 -11.11 -1.88 16.97
CA VAL A 163 -10.38 -2.25 18.20
C VAL A 163 -10.12 -0.97 19.00
N PRO A 164 -10.41 -0.94 20.31
CA PRO A 164 -10.10 0.22 21.14
C PRO A 164 -8.64 0.63 20.98
N THR A 165 -8.42 1.89 20.63
CA THR A 165 -7.09 2.40 20.26
C THR A 165 -6.87 3.75 20.94
N TRP A 166 -5.77 3.87 21.65
CA TRP A 166 -5.33 5.07 22.36
C TRP A 166 -4.15 5.67 21.60
N ARG A 167 -4.16 6.99 21.47
CA ARG A 167 -3.06 7.74 20.82
C ARG A 167 -2.12 8.28 21.88
N CYS A 168 -0.90 7.80 21.91
CA CYS A 168 0.11 8.25 22.90
C CYS A 168 0.54 9.73 22.75
N GLY A 169 0.11 10.42 21.69
CA GLY A 169 0.22 11.87 21.57
C GLY A 169 -0.76 12.66 22.46
N ASP A 170 -1.78 12.00 23.00
CA ASP A 170 -2.71 12.57 23.98
C ASP A 170 -2.25 12.19 25.40
N PRO A 171 -2.05 13.14 26.33
CA PRO A 171 -1.50 12.87 27.66
C PRO A 171 -2.29 11.87 28.48
N ASP A 172 -3.63 11.92 28.43
CA ASP A 172 -4.48 11.03 29.22
C ASP A 172 -4.43 9.61 28.65
N SER A 173 -4.43 9.47 27.33
CA SER A 173 -4.24 8.20 26.63
C SER A 173 -2.87 7.61 26.91
N LEU A 174 -1.82 8.42 26.87
CA LEU A 174 -0.46 7.98 27.19
C LEU A 174 -0.36 7.42 28.62
N LYS A 175 -0.92 8.13 29.58
CA LYS A 175 -0.94 7.67 30.97
C LYS A 175 -1.62 6.30 31.09
N TYR A 176 -2.79 6.15 30.48
CA TYR A 176 -3.51 4.88 30.47
C TYR A 176 -2.68 3.75 29.83
N VAL A 177 -2.07 4.02 28.67
CA VAL A 177 -1.23 3.03 27.97
C VAL A 177 -0.04 2.59 28.79
N LEU A 178 0.65 3.53 29.47
CA LEU A 178 1.80 3.20 30.33
C LEU A 178 1.39 2.34 31.52
N GLU A 179 0.24 2.61 32.14
CA GLU A 179 -0.30 1.81 33.26
C GLU A 179 -0.73 0.40 32.82
N HIS A 180 -1.09 0.20 31.55
CA HIS A 180 -1.65 -1.05 31.01
C HIS A 180 -0.76 -1.73 29.96
N LEU A 181 0.55 -1.39 29.89
CA LEU A 181 1.46 -1.95 28.88
C LEU A 181 1.48 -3.49 28.84
N SER A 182 1.23 -4.16 29.94
CA SER A 182 1.17 -5.63 29.99
C SER A 182 -0.03 -6.24 29.27
N GLU A 183 -1.04 -5.45 28.96
CA GLU A 183 -2.31 -5.87 28.36
C GLU A 183 -2.46 -5.40 26.91
N LEU A 184 -1.64 -4.44 26.50
CA LEU A 184 -1.79 -3.72 25.25
C LEU A 184 -0.72 -4.09 24.22
N VAL A 185 -1.06 -3.83 22.94
CA VAL A 185 -0.08 -3.83 21.85
C VAL A 185 0.17 -2.39 21.43
N VAL A 186 1.42 -1.93 21.56
CA VAL A 186 1.81 -0.58 21.14
C VAL A 186 2.54 -0.67 19.80
N LYS A 187 2.20 0.22 18.88
CA LYS A 187 2.74 0.24 17.50
C LYS A 187 3.16 1.65 17.10
N GLU A 188 4.23 1.75 16.34
CA GLU A 188 4.55 3.00 15.65
C GLU A 188 3.47 3.34 14.61
N VAL A 189 3.18 4.64 14.47
CA VAL A 189 2.16 5.16 13.54
C VAL A 189 2.44 4.71 12.12
N HIS A 190 3.67 4.87 11.63
CA HIS A 190 4.08 4.54 10.26
C HIS A 190 4.80 3.20 10.11
N GLY A 191 5.03 2.46 11.19
CA GLY A 191 5.76 1.19 11.15
C GLY A 191 5.00 0.09 10.41
N SER A 192 5.72 -0.81 9.75
CA SER A 192 5.19 -2.02 9.12
C SER A 192 6.05 -3.23 9.49
N GLY A 193 5.58 -4.45 9.21
CA GLY A 193 6.35 -5.67 9.43
C GLY A 193 6.72 -5.97 10.89
N GLY A 194 6.04 -5.36 11.86
CA GLY A 194 6.29 -5.55 13.31
C GLY A 194 7.44 -4.73 13.87
N TYR A 195 8.10 -3.90 13.08
CA TYR A 195 9.12 -2.99 13.57
C TYR A 195 8.51 -1.92 14.50
N GLY A 196 9.24 -1.56 15.58
CA GLY A 196 8.78 -0.56 16.55
C GLY A 196 7.52 -0.95 17.32
N MET A 197 7.20 -2.25 17.41
CA MET A 197 6.01 -2.77 18.08
C MET A 197 6.37 -3.44 19.40
N LEU A 198 5.53 -3.22 20.41
CA LEU A 198 5.53 -3.97 21.67
C LEU A 198 4.24 -4.80 21.76
N VAL A 199 4.38 -6.11 21.96
CA VAL A 199 3.26 -6.99 22.33
C VAL A 199 3.34 -7.19 23.84
N GLY A 200 2.69 -6.31 24.60
CA GLY A 200 2.77 -6.26 26.05
C GLY A 200 2.50 -7.58 26.78
N PRO A 201 1.45 -8.36 26.40
CA PRO A 201 1.18 -9.66 27.00
C PRO A 201 2.30 -10.70 26.81
N ALA A 202 3.09 -10.58 25.73
CA ALA A 202 4.20 -11.49 25.44
C ALA A 202 5.56 -10.95 25.90
N ALA A 203 5.65 -9.68 26.29
CA ALA A 203 6.88 -9.02 26.67
C ALA A 203 7.22 -9.21 28.14
N THR A 204 8.51 -9.32 28.46
CA THR A 204 9.01 -9.29 29.83
C THR A 204 8.84 -7.90 30.46
N LYS A 205 8.91 -7.82 31.79
CA LYS A 205 8.85 -6.53 32.48
C LYS A 205 9.97 -5.59 32.00
N ALA A 206 11.19 -6.08 31.85
CA ALA A 206 12.33 -5.29 31.40
C ALA A 206 12.16 -4.73 29.99
N GLU A 207 11.53 -5.49 29.08
CA GLU A 207 11.21 -5.02 27.73
C GLU A 207 10.14 -3.93 27.74
N ARG A 208 9.11 -4.09 28.59
CA ARG A 208 8.07 -3.05 28.76
C ARG A 208 8.65 -1.78 29.36
N ASP A 209 9.46 -1.88 30.42
CA ASP A 209 10.09 -0.73 31.07
C ASP A 209 10.98 0.04 30.06
N LYS A 210 11.80 -0.68 29.28
CA LYS A 210 12.63 -0.08 28.21
C LYS A 210 11.80 0.55 27.09
N PHE A 211 10.64 -0.02 26.78
CA PHE A 211 9.77 0.53 25.74
C PHE A 211 9.04 1.79 26.21
N ALA A 212 8.70 1.87 27.52
CA ALA A 212 8.07 3.04 28.11
C ALA A 212 8.96 4.30 28.15
N GLU A 213 10.29 4.14 28.02
CA GLU A 213 11.26 5.23 27.97
C GLU A 213 11.38 5.89 26.56
N LYS A 214 10.79 5.28 25.54
CA LYS A 214 10.82 5.79 24.15
C LYS A 214 9.69 6.78 23.88
#